data_fe34ce584b3e925be7379e883fa92d52
#
_entry.id   fe34ce584b3e925be7379e883fa92d52
#
_cell.length_a   1.000
_cell.length_b   1.000
_cell.length_c   1.000
_cell.angle_alpha   90.00
_cell.angle_beta   90.00
_cell.angle_gamma   90.00
#
_symmetry.space_group_name_H-M   'P 1'
#
loop_
_entity.id
_entity.type
_entity.pdbx_description
1 polymer ?
#
loop_
_entity_poly.entity_id
_entity_poly.type
_entity_poly.pdbx_seq_one_letter_code
_entity_poly.pdbx_strand_id
1 'polypeptide(L)'
;MTNVEEVKEQYQRIRFGPDKSVQEHFAHYEKSDTIRSYLNASELRITEQVTPALNDILQRVANRLQVPISSIQCFVYPSSDVQAYSLLGLRDTCVLRFSSALIDLLSEDELAFVMGHEIGHFLFNHSHSVNEESVNLEQLMLQRYQEISADRVGLIACGSFEIAAKALIKTISGLSERHLRFDIATFIHQLRGVDQSSAIVATHPSMFIRCRALLWFSLHEGYMSGVFPQRSDELN
;
A
#
# COMPACT_ATOMS: atom_id res chain seq x y z
N MET A 1 21.40 12.48 -3.61
CA MET A 1 19.93 12.41 -3.50
C MET A 1 19.49 11.25 -4.36
N THR A 2 18.85 10.26 -3.77
CA THR A 2 18.31 9.10 -4.50
C THR A 2 17.18 9.57 -5.42
N ASN A 3 17.23 9.21 -6.70
CA ASN A 3 16.19 9.55 -7.66
C ASN A 3 15.04 8.54 -7.54
N VAL A 4 13.81 9.01 -7.72
CA VAL A 4 12.59 8.15 -7.68
C VAL A 4 12.67 6.99 -8.67
N GLU A 5 13.21 7.20 -9.85
CA GLU A 5 13.35 6.15 -10.86
C GLU A 5 14.30 5.02 -10.43
N GLU A 6 15.42 5.36 -9.77
CA GLU A 6 16.33 4.36 -9.19
C GLU A 6 15.64 3.51 -8.13
N VAL A 7 14.78 4.14 -7.30
CA VAL A 7 13.98 3.42 -6.29
C VAL A 7 12.96 2.51 -6.95
N LYS A 8 12.25 2.97 -7.97
CA LYS A 8 11.29 2.15 -8.73
C LYS A 8 11.96 0.91 -9.33
N GLU A 9 13.14 1.06 -9.97
CA GLU A 9 13.89 -0.07 -10.52
C GLU A 9 14.26 -1.11 -9.44
N GLN A 10 14.66 -0.65 -8.26
CA GLN A 10 14.98 -1.53 -7.14
C GLN A 10 13.77 -2.37 -6.72
N TYR A 11 12.57 -1.76 -6.69
CA TYR A 11 11.34 -2.44 -6.27
C TYR A 11 10.75 -3.37 -7.35
N GLN A 12 11.10 -3.21 -8.62
CA GLN A 12 10.64 -4.14 -9.67
C GLN A 12 11.00 -5.61 -9.37
N ARG A 13 12.10 -5.85 -8.64
CA ARG A 13 12.55 -7.21 -8.27
C ARG A 13 11.59 -7.96 -7.35
N ILE A 14 10.76 -7.25 -6.58
CA ILE A 14 9.77 -7.86 -5.67
C ILE A 14 8.35 -7.87 -6.24
N ARG A 15 8.18 -7.33 -7.44
CA ARG A 15 6.89 -7.29 -8.11
C ARG A 15 6.36 -8.69 -8.37
N PHE A 16 5.05 -8.85 -8.14
CA PHE A 16 4.34 -10.08 -8.45
C PHE A 16 3.42 -9.87 -9.65
N GLY A 17 3.55 -10.71 -10.67
CA GLY A 17 2.72 -10.66 -11.88
C GLY A 17 3.37 -9.96 -13.07
N PRO A 18 2.67 -9.91 -14.22
CA PRO A 18 3.17 -9.36 -15.48
C PRO A 18 3.33 -7.84 -15.43
N ASP A 19 4.22 -7.33 -16.25
CA ASP A 19 4.42 -5.90 -16.44
C ASP A 19 3.30 -5.27 -17.28
N LYS A 20 2.86 -4.06 -16.93
CA LYS A 20 1.94 -3.30 -17.77
C LYS A 20 2.69 -2.57 -18.88
N SER A 21 2.10 -2.54 -20.07
CA SER A 21 2.68 -1.78 -21.18
C SER A 21 2.56 -0.26 -20.93
N VAL A 22 3.57 0.47 -21.37
CA VAL A 22 3.76 1.91 -21.17
C VAL A 22 2.64 2.78 -21.79
N GLN A 23 1.78 2.21 -22.64
CA GLN A 23 0.79 2.97 -23.43
C GLN A 23 -0.33 3.63 -22.60
N GLU A 24 -0.67 3.08 -21.43
CA GLU A 24 -1.68 3.69 -20.54
C GLU A 24 -1.14 4.91 -19.78
N HIS A 25 0.16 5.10 -19.78
CA HIS A 25 0.84 6.16 -19.03
C HIS A 25 0.57 7.58 -19.58
N PHE A 26 0.32 7.70 -20.87
CA PHE A 26 0.21 9.00 -21.52
C PHE A 26 -1.19 9.64 -21.48
N ALA A 27 -2.25 8.87 -21.24
CA ALA A 27 -3.63 9.38 -21.32
C ALA A 27 -4.06 10.28 -20.14
N HIS A 28 -3.28 10.34 -19.06
CA HIS A 28 -3.67 11.08 -17.84
C HIS A 28 -2.92 12.40 -17.60
N TYR A 29 -2.07 12.81 -18.52
CA TYR A 29 -1.11 13.90 -18.28
C TYR A 29 -1.73 15.29 -18.09
N GLU A 30 -2.80 15.62 -18.81
CA GLU A 30 -3.39 16.97 -18.79
C GLU A 30 -4.24 17.26 -17.54
N LYS A 31 -4.57 16.24 -16.73
CA LYS A 31 -5.41 16.40 -15.52
C LYS A 31 -4.62 16.63 -14.22
N SER A 32 -3.29 16.46 -14.24
CA SER A 32 -2.49 16.42 -13.00
C SER A 32 -2.46 17.72 -12.21
N ASP A 33 -2.32 18.86 -12.87
CA ASP A 33 -2.24 20.16 -12.18
C ASP A 33 -3.58 20.59 -11.60
N THR A 34 -4.68 20.24 -12.28
CA THR A 34 -6.04 20.48 -11.80
C THR A 34 -6.34 19.66 -10.55
N ILE A 35 -5.92 18.38 -10.53
CA ILE A 35 -6.10 17.50 -9.37
C ILE A 35 -5.30 18.00 -8.17
N ARG A 36 -4.03 18.39 -8.36
CA ARG A 36 -3.19 18.93 -7.27
C ARG A 36 -3.78 20.21 -6.67
N SER A 37 -4.25 21.13 -7.52
CA SER A 37 -4.88 22.35 -7.08
C SER A 37 -6.14 22.08 -6.28
N TYR A 38 -6.97 21.15 -6.72
CA TYR A 38 -8.16 20.70 -6.00
C TYR A 38 -7.82 20.12 -4.63
N LEU A 39 -6.86 19.19 -4.55
CA LEU A 39 -6.46 18.55 -3.28
C LEU A 39 -5.94 19.58 -2.28
N ASN A 40 -5.08 20.49 -2.70
CA ASN A 40 -4.55 21.54 -1.84
C ASN A 40 -5.63 22.51 -1.32
N ALA A 41 -6.73 22.66 -2.06
CA ALA A 41 -7.84 23.54 -1.68
C ALA A 41 -8.91 22.85 -0.82
N SER A 42 -9.08 21.52 -0.96
CA SER A 42 -10.22 20.77 -0.39
C SER A 42 -9.85 19.74 0.68
N GLU A 43 -8.57 19.36 0.78
CA GLU A 43 -8.11 18.31 1.69
C GLU A 43 -6.96 18.78 2.59
N LEU A 44 -6.83 18.15 3.75
CA LEU A 44 -5.76 18.49 4.68
C LEU A 44 -4.46 17.79 4.26
N ARG A 45 -3.46 18.57 3.87
CA ARG A 45 -2.13 18.03 3.60
C ARG A 45 -1.42 17.63 4.88
N ILE A 46 -0.83 16.44 4.90
CA ILE A 46 0.01 15.96 6.01
C ILE A 46 1.33 16.75 5.96
N THR A 47 1.62 17.45 7.05
CA THR A 47 2.84 18.25 7.23
C THR A 47 3.32 18.18 8.68
N GLU A 48 4.60 18.46 8.90
CA GLU A 48 5.19 18.55 10.24
C GLU A 48 4.47 19.56 11.14
N GLN A 49 4.01 20.68 10.57
CA GLN A 49 3.41 21.79 11.32
C GLN A 49 1.97 21.52 11.76
N VAL A 50 1.20 20.76 10.97
CA VAL A 50 -0.24 20.57 11.21
C VAL A 50 -0.57 19.19 11.73
N THR A 51 0.11 18.17 11.23
CA THR A 51 -0.12 16.76 11.56
C THR A 51 1.21 16.05 11.86
N PRO A 52 1.95 16.48 12.92
CA PRO A 52 3.31 15.99 13.19
C PRO A 52 3.37 14.47 13.31
N ALA A 53 2.47 13.85 14.05
CA ALA A 53 2.46 12.39 14.24
C ALA A 53 2.29 11.63 12.91
N LEU A 54 1.38 12.08 12.04
CA LEU A 54 1.19 11.46 10.71
C LEU A 54 2.39 11.72 9.79
N ASN A 55 2.99 12.90 9.90
CA ASN A 55 4.20 13.23 9.16
C ASN A 55 5.39 12.34 9.59
N ASP A 56 5.54 12.06 10.88
CA ASP A 56 6.58 11.18 11.41
C ASP A 56 6.43 9.74 10.88
N ILE A 57 5.20 9.24 10.81
CA ILE A 57 4.92 7.93 10.19
C ILE A 57 5.32 7.96 8.71
N LEU A 58 4.92 8.98 7.97
CA LEU A 58 5.24 9.13 6.55
C LEU A 58 6.74 9.20 6.30
N GLN A 59 7.48 9.97 7.11
CA GLN A 59 8.94 10.06 7.06
C GLN A 59 9.61 8.70 7.31
N ARG A 60 9.15 7.98 8.33
CA ARG A 60 9.63 6.65 8.69
C ARG A 60 9.43 5.65 7.54
N VAL A 61 8.24 5.66 6.94
CA VAL A 61 7.90 4.82 5.78
C VAL A 61 8.75 5.17 4.57
N ALA A 62 8.84 6.45 4.20
CA ALA A 62 9.64 6.93 3.08
C ALA A 62 11.12 6.53 3.22
N ASN A 63 11.71 6.74 4.41
CA ASN A 63 13.08 6.35 4.70
C ASN A 63 13.29 4.85 4.60
N ARG A 64 12.36 4.05 5.13
CA ARG A 64 12.46 2.59 5.08
C ARG A 64 12.33 2.03 3.67
N LEU A 65 11.49 2.63 2.85
CA LEU A 65 11.32 2.28 1.45
C LEU A 65 12.35 2.93 0.52
N GLN A 66 13.22 3.79 1.06
CA GLN A 66 14.22 4.59 0.33
C GLN A 66 13.61 5.52 -0.74
N VAL A 67 12.33 5.87 -0.58
CA VAL A 67 11.63 6.81 -1.46
C VAL A 67 11.90 8.24 -0.99
N PRO A 68 12.35 9.15 -1.87
CA PRO A 68 12.55 10.55 -1.47
C PRO A 68 11.25 11.17 -0.96
N ILE A 69 11.27 11.69 0.27
CA ILE A 69 10.08 12.31 0.87
C ILE A 69 9.54 13.46 0.03
N SER A 70 10.42 14.18 -0.68
CA SER A 70 10.05 15.27 -1.60
C SER A 70 9.20 14.81 -2.78
N SER A 71 9.21 13.52 -3.11
CA SER A 71 8.37 12.92 -4.15
C SER A 71 7.01 12.45 -3.65
N ILE A 72 6.73 12.57 -2.33
CA ILE A 72 5.47 12.12 -1.74
C ILE A 72 4.64 13.32 -1.28
N GLN A 73 3.37 13.35 -1.66
CA GLN A 73 2.37 14.26 -1.12
C GLN A 73 1.24 13.43 -0.53
N CYS A 74 0.88 13.73 0.71
CA CYS A 74 -0.09 12.94 1.44
C CYS A 74 -1.21 13.85 1.96
N PHE A 75 -2.46 13.43 1.77
CA PHE A 75 -3.66 14.18 2.11
C PHE A 75 -4.63 13.35 2.94
N VAL A 76 -5.37 14.05 3.82
CA VAL A 76 -6.47 13.49 4.61
C VAL A 76 -7.77 14.13 4.14
N TYR A 77 -8.77 13.31 3.87
CA TYR A 77 -10.11 13.75 3.53
C TYR A 77 -11.15 13.20 4.52
N PRO A 78 -12.23 13.96 4.81
CA PRO A 78 -13.25 13.51 5.73
C PRO A 78 -14.13 12.44 5.08
N SER A 79 -14.16 11.24 5.69
CA SER A 79 -15.04 10.14 5.29
C SER A 79 -15.20 9.15 6.43
N SER A 80 -16.41 8.57 6.53
CA SER A 80 -16.69 7.42 7.40
C SER A 80 -16.22 6.09 6.80
N ASP A 81 -15.90 6.07 5.51
CA ASP A 81 -15.42 4.87 4.84
C ASP A 81 -13.92 4.67 5.12
N VAL A 82 -13.52 3.44 5.40
CA VAL A 82 -12.13 3.08 5.67
C VAL A 82 -11.41 2.87 4.33
N GLN A 83 -10.77 3.94 3.83
CA GLN A 83 -10.19 3.93 2.47
C GLN A 83 -8.85 4.67 2.39
N ALA A 84 -7.99 4.18 1.52
CA ALA A 84 -6.76 4.82 1.08
C ALA A 84 -6.66 4.76 -0.45
N TYR A 85 -5.98 5.72 -1.06
CA TYR A 85 -5.74 5.76 -2.50
C TYR A 85 -4.38 6.34 -2.82
N SER A 86 -3.73 5.77 -3.83
CA SER A 86 -2.63 6.41 -4.55
C SER A 86 -3.15 6.96 -5.87
N LEU A 87 -2.92 8.24 -6.13
CA LEU A 87 -3.27 8.85 -7.41
C LEU A 87 -2.13 8.65 -8.41
N LEU A 88 -2.46 8.04 -9.53
CA LEU A 88 -1.53 7.73 -10.61
C LEU A 88 -1.52 8.83 -11.67
N GLY A 89 -0.45 8.86 -12.49
CA GLY A 89 -0.34 9.81 -13.60
C GLY A 89 0.27 11.16 -13.23
N LEU A 90 0.85 11.28 -12.04
CA LEU A 90 1.53 12.49 -11.58
C LEU A 90 3.06 12.39 -11.74
N ARG A 91 3.54 11.66 -12.74
CA ARG A 91 4.97 11.39 -13.01
C ARG A 91 5.72 10.96 -11.73
N ASP A 92 6.72 11.73 -11.36
CA ASP A 92 7.63 11.42 -10.24
C ASP A 92 7.05 11.81 -8.86
N THR A 93 5.74 12.07 -8.78
CA THR A 93 5.08 12.43 -7.52
C THR A 93 4.07 11.37 -7.13
N CYS A 94 4.31 10.76 -5.98
CA CYS A 94 3.38 9.88 -5.29
C CYS A 94 2.36 10.72 -4.52
N VAL A 95 1.10 10.69 -4.91
CA VAL A 95 0.03 11.41 -4.19
C VAL A 95 -0.84 10.39 -3.48
N LEU A 96 -0.80 10.42 -2.16
CA LEU A 96 -1.54 9.54 -1.27
C LEU A 96 -2.73 10.27 -0.66
N ARG A 97 -3.86 9.59 -0.53
CA ARG A 97 -5.06 10.10 0.13
C ARG A 97 -5.60 9.08 1.11
N PHE A 98 -5.85 9.51 2.34
CA PHE A 98 -6.38 8.68 3.42
C PHE A 98 -7.66 9.28 3.97
N SER A 99 -8.66 8.43 4.20
CA SER A 99 -9.85 8.86 4.92
C SER A 99 -9.55 9.06 6.42
N SER A 100 -10.26 10.00 7.05
CA SER A 100 -10.15 10.21 8.49
C SER A 100 -10.51 8.94 9.29
N ALA A 101 -11.52 8.19 8.84
CA ALA A 101 -11.91 6.94 9.49
C ALA A 101 -10.81 5.87 9.45
N LEU A 102 -10.04 5.79 8.36
CA LEU A 102 -8.92 4.86 8.28
C LEU A 102 -7.80 5.24 9.26
N ILE A 103 -7.48 6.53 9.37
CA ILE A 103 -6.45 7.02 10.29
C ILE A 103 -6.86 6.74 11.75
N ASP A 104 -8.11 6.98 12.11
CA ASP A 104 -8.63 6.74 13.45
C ASP A 104 -8.72 5.24 13.80
N LEU A 105 -8.86 4.38 12.79
CA LEU A 105 -8.98 2.93 12.97
C LEU A 105 -7.65 2.25 13.26
N LEU A 106 -6.57 2.71 12.66
CA LEU A 106 -5.28 2.02 12.62
C LEU A 106 -4.31 2.58 13.67
N SER A 107 -3.48 1.69 14.23
CA SER A 107 -2.28 2.11 14.96
C SER A 107 -1.26 2.71 13.99
N GLU A 108 -0.25 3.41 14.53
CA GLU A 108 0.82 4.01 13.73
C GLU A 108 1.55 3.02 12.82
N ASP A 109 1.83 1.82 13.34
CA ASP A 109 2.53 0.78 12.57
C ASP A 109 1.62 0.11 11.53
N GLU A 110 0.33 -0.04 11.83
CA GLU A 110 -0.67 -0.49 10.86
C GLU A 110 -0.90 0.56 9.77
N LEU A 111 -0.90 1.84 10.12
CA LEU A 111 -0.95 2.94 9.14
C LEU A 111 0.31 2.97 8.27
N ALA A 112 1.49 2.66 8.84
CA ALA A 112 2.72 2.51 8.07
C ALA A 112 2.62 1.39 7.01
N PHE A 113 1.94 0.26 7.32
CA PHE A 113 1.65 -0.77 6.33
C PHE A 113 0.80 -0.22 5.18
N VAL A 114 -0.29 0.49 5.48
CA VAL A 114 -1.18 1.02 4.44
C VAL A 114 -0.50 2.10 3.62
N MET A 115 0.27 3.00 4.25
CA MET A 115 1.09 3.99 3.52
C MET A 115 2.07 3.31 2.57
N GLY A 116 2.74 2.26 3.03
CA GLY A 116 3.67 1.48 2.20
C GLY A 116 2.97 0.74 1.06
N HIS A 117 1.78 0.21 1.28
CA HIS A 117 0.95 -0.41 0.25
C HIS A 117 0.60 0.59 -0.87
N GLU A 118 0.14 1.79 -0.52
CA GLU A 118 -0.18 2.83 -1.48
C GLU A 118 1.06 3.34 -2.25
N ILE A 119 2.20 3.46 -1.55
CA ILE A 119 3.48 3.75 -2.21
C ILE A 119 3.86 2.61 -3.16
N GLY A 120 3.56 1.36 -2.82
CA GLY A 120 3.76 0.20 -3.68
C GLY A 120 3.02 0.32 -5.02
N HIS A 121 1.77 0.78 -5.01
CA HIS A 121 1.03 1.05 -6.25
C HIS A 121 1.74 2.09 -7.11
N PHE A 122 2.28 3.14 -6.51
CA PHE A 122 3.07 4.14 -7.23
C PHE A 122 4.37 3.58 -7.80
N LEU A 123 5.14 2.81 -7.00
CA LEU A 123 6.44 2.26 -7.42
C LEU A 123 6.31 1.26 -8.59
N PHE A 124 5.20 0.54 -8.67
CA PHE A 124 4.93 -0.43 -9.74
C PHE A 124 4.09 0.14 -10.88
N ASN A 125 3.72 1.43 -10.83
CA ASN A 125 2.81 2.07 -11.78
C ASN A 125 1.49 1.28 -11.95
N HIS A 126 0.93 0.78 -10.85
CA HIS A 126 -0.36 0.08 -10.88
C HIS A 126 -1.48 1.04 -11.25
N SER A 127 -2.27 0.78 -12.30
CA SER A 127 -3.43 1.61 -12.61
C SER A 127 -4.68 1.07 -11.95
N HIS A 128 -5.47 1.98 -11.36
CA HIS A 128 -6.81 1.66 -10.83
C HIS A 128 -7.92 1.82 -11.88
N SER A 129 -7.58 2.10 -13.14
CA SER A 129 -8.57 2.26 -14.20
C SER A 129 -9.16 0.90 -14.59
N VAL A 130 -10.30 0.58 -14.05
CA VAL A 130 -11.19 -0.44 -14.57
C VAL A 130 -12.19 0.28 -15.48
N ASN A 131 -12.20 -0.05 -16.77
CA ASN A 131 -13.37 0.20 -17.57
C ASN A 131 -14.46 -0.76 -17.07
N GLU A 132 -15.39 -0.26 -16.27
CA GLU A 132 -16.48 -1.06 -15.66
C GLU A 132 -17.32 -1.80 -16.70
N GLU A 133 -17.29 -1.35 -17.96
CA GLU A 133 -18.08 -1.92 -19.05
C GLU A 133 -17.54 -3.25 -19.63
N SER A 134 -16.29 -3.65 -19.30
CA SER A 134 -15.70 -4.90 -19.84
C SER A 134 -14.58 -5.47 -18.97
N VAL A 135 -14.86 -5.76 -17.69
CA VAL A 135 -13.89 -6.46 -16.83
C VAL A 135 -13.73 -7.90 -17.30
N ASN A 136 -12.61 -8.22 -17.92
CA ASN A 136 -12.29 -9.59 -18.28
C ASN A 136 -11.47 -10.29 -17.17
N LEU A 137 -11.38 -11.62 -17.25
CA LEU A 137 -10.67 -12.44 -16.27
C LEU A 137 -9.17 -12.05 -16.12
N GLU A 138 -8.53 -11.66 -17.21
CA GLU A 138 -7.11 -11.24 -17.20
C GLU A 138 -6.92 -9.95 -16.42
N GLN A 139 -7.83 -8.99 -16.55
CA GLN A 139 -7.80 -7.74 -15.79
C GLN A 139 -7.99 -8.00 -14.30
N LEU A 140 -8.93 -8.88 -13.91
CA LEU A 140 -9.10 -9.29 -12.52
C LEU A 140 -7.86 -9.96 -11.95
N MET A 141 -7.22 -10.84 -12.73
CA MET A 141 -5.96 -11.47 -12.31
C MET A 141 -4.85 -10.45 -12.14
N LEU A 142 -4.73 -9.51 -13.07
CA LEU A 142 -3.74 -8.43 -12.98
C LEU A 142 -3.93 -7.58 -11.72
N GLN A 143 -5.15 -7.16 -11.43
CA GLN A 143 -5.47 -6.40 -10.21
C GLN A 143 -5.07 -7.16 -8.94
N ARG A 144 -5.35 -8.47 -8.89
CA ARG A 144 -4.94 -9.31 -7.75
C ARG A 144 -3.42 -9.37 -7.58
N TYR A 145 -2.68 -9.45 -8.67
CA TYR A 145 -1.21 -9.41 -8.62
C TYR A 145 -0.71 -8.05 -8.15
N GLN A 146 -1.36 -6.97 -8.56
CA GLN A 146 -1.06 -5.61 -8.13
C GLN A 146 -1.23 -5.46 -6.61
N GLU A 147 -2.35 -5.95 -6.05
CA GLU A 147 -2.60 -5.94 -4.61
C GLU A 147 -1.53 -6.71 -3.83
N ILE A 148 -1.19 -7.94 -4.27
CA ILE A 148 -0.16 -8.74 -3.61
C ILE A 148 1.21 -8.05 -3.67
N SER A 149 1.52 -7.38 -4.78
CA SER A 149 2.79 -6.64 -4.94
C SER A 149 2.83 -5.42 -4.02
N ALA A 150 1.75 -4.66 -3.93
CA ALA A 150 1.61 -3.52 -3.03
C ALA A 150 1.68 -3.95 -1.56
N ASP A 151 1.05 -5.07 -1.21
CA ASP A 151 1.14 -5.64 0.14
C ASP A 151 2.57 -5.98 0.57
N ARG A 152 3.40 -6.47 -0.35
CA ARG A 152 4.83 -6.74 -0.06
C ARG A 152 5.58 -5.47 0.29
N VAL A 153 5.31 -4.37 -0.40
CA VAL A 153 5.88 -3.05 -0.07
C VAL A 153 5.35 -2.56 1.29
N GLY A 154 4.05 -2.73 1.55
CA GLY A 154 3.47 -2.47 2.87
C GLY A 154 4.13 -3.25 3.99
N LEU A 155 4.40 -4.55 3.78
CA LEU A 155 5.12 -5.38 4.76
C LEU A 155 6.56 -4.87 4.99
N ILE A 156 7.26 -4.47 3.95
CA ILE A 156 8.58 -3.85 4.09
C ILE A 156 8.46 -2.56 4.91
N ALA A 157 7.45 -1.74 4.67
CA ALA A 157 7.23 -0.47 5.36
C ALA A 157 6.96 -0.64 6.86
N CYS A 158 6.11 -1.60 7.27
CA CYS A 158 5.81 -1.84 8.69
C CYS A 158 6.79 -2.82 9.37
N GLY A 159 7.42 -3.73 8.60
CA GLY A 159 8.46 -4.66 9.05
C GLY A 159 7.98 -5.85 9.89
N SER A 160 6.69 -6.10 9.95
CA SER A 160 6.12 -7.20 10.73
C SER A 160 4.90 -7.80 10.02
N PHE A 161 4.93 -9.12 9.82
CA PHE A 161 3.77 -9.84 9.28
C PHE A 161 2.53 -9.69 10.17
N GLU A 162 2.69 -9.70 11.49
CA GLU A 162 1.59 -9.53 12.43
C GLU A 162 0.90 -8.18 12.27
N ILE A 163 1.68 -7.10 12.15
CA ILE A 163 1.17 -5.75 11.94
C ILE A 163 0.44 -5.67 10.58
N ALA A 164 1.05 -6.20 9.53
CA ALA A 164 0.45 -6.22 8.19
C ALA A 164 -0.88 -6.99 8.15
N ALA A 165 -0.95 -8.15 8.80
CA ALA A 165 -2.17 -8.95 8.90
C ALA A 165 -3.27 -8.23 9.70
N LYS A 166 -2.93 -7.59 10.82
CA LYS A 166 -3.88 -6.77 11.59
C LYS A 166 -4.40 -5.58 10.78
N ALA A 167 -3.53 -4.87 10.08
CA ALA A 167 -3.91 -3.77 9.20
C ALA A 167 -4.91 -4.23 8.14
N LEU A 168 -4.64 -5.34 7.44
CA LEU A 168 -5.55 -5.91 6.45
C LEU A 168 -6.90 -6.32 7.05
N ILE A 169 -6.92 -6.95 8.22
CA ILE A 169 -8.17 -7.33 8.89
C ILE A 169 -8.99 -6.09 9.24
N LYS A 170 -8.35 -5.08 9.82
CA LYS A 170 -9.03 -3.83 10.21
C LYS A 170 -9.55 -3.06 9.00
N THR A 171 -8.75 -2.90 7.94
CA THR A 171 -9.17 -2.16 6.74
C THR A 171 -10.33 -2.84 6.01
N ILE A 172 -10.36 -4.17 5.95
CA ILE A 172 -11.42 -4.91 5.26
C ILE A 172 -12.69 -5.03 6.11
N SER A 173 -12.54 -5.17 7.46
CA SER A 173 -13.69 -5.33 8.35
C SER A 173 -14.26 -4.02 8.88
N GLY A 174 -13.48 -2.94 8.91
CA GLY A 174 -13.82 -1.70 9.60
C GLY A 174 -13.81 -1.82 11.12
N LEU A 175 -13.35 -2.95 11.69
CA LEU A 175 -13.37 -3.17 13.13
C LEU A 175 -12.10 -2.68 13.81
N SER A 176 -12.27 -1.93 14.90
CA SER A 176 -11.16 -1.51 15.76
C SER A 176 -10.71 -2.64 16.71
N GLU A 177 -9.56 -2.47 17.35
CA GLU A 177 -9.01 -3.40 18.35
C GLU A 177 -9.98 -3.74 19.48
N ARG A 178 -10.93 -2.86 19.77
CA ARG A 178 -11.98 -3.10 20.76
C ARG A 178 -12.81 -4.36 20.47
N HIS A 179 -12.93 -4.74 19.19
CA HIS A 179 -13.71 -5.87 18.72
C HIS A 179 -12.88 -7.02 18.16
N LEU A 180 -11.57 -6.80 17.97
CA LEU A 180 -10.66 -7.78 17.39
C LEU A 180 -9.72 -8.33 18.47
N ARG A 181 -9.70 -9.65 18.61
CA ARG A 181 -8.64 -10.37 19.34
C ARG A 181 -7.80 -11.10 18.32
N PHE A 182 -6.59 -10.60 18.07
CA PHE A 182 -5.69 -11.18 17.10
C PHE A 182 -4.67 -12.07 17.81
N ASP A 183 -4.79 -13.39 17.58
CA ASP A 183 -3.77 -14.38 17.90
C ASP A 183 -3.14 -14.89 16.61
N ILE A 184 -1.86 -14.62 16.43
CA ILE A 184 -1.14 -14.93 15.20
C ILE A 184 -1.09 -16.43 14.91
N ALA A 185 -0.95 -17.26 15.94
CA ALA A 185 -0.88 -18.71 15.77
C ALA A 185 -2.21 -19.30 15.27
N THR A 186 -3.32 -18.90 15.90
CA THR A 186 -4.67 -19.25 15.45
C THR A 186 -4.95 -18.73 14.06
N PHE A 187 -4.53 -17.49 13.75
CA PHE A 187 -4.73 -16.90 12.43
C PHE A 187 -3.96 -17.65 11.35
N ILE A 188 -2.68 -17.95 11.57
CA ILE A 188 -1.87 -18.76 10.62
C ILE A 188 -2.51 -20.13 10.39
N HIS A 189 -3.09 -20.75 11.41
CA HIS A 189 -3.80 -22.01 11.24
C HIS A 189 -5.01 -21.88 10.30
N GLN A 190 -5.77 -20.78 10.41
CA GLN A 190 -6.89 -20.50 9.51
C GLN A 190 -6.44 -20.30 8.06
N LEU A 191 -5.26 -19.69 7.82
CA LEU A 191 -4.72 -19.50 6.47
C LEU A 191 -4.45 -20.79 5.71
N ARG A 192 -4.25 -21.91 6.39
CA ARG A 192 -3.99 -23.23 5.77
C ARG A 192 -5.23 -23.83 5.10
N GLY A 193 -6.42 -23.52 5.59
CA GLY A 193 -7.70 -24.07 5.12
C GLY A 193 -8.39 -23.27 4.01
N VAL A 194 -7.79 -22.16 3.54
CA VAL A 194 -8.44 -21.30 2.57
C VAL A 194 -8.36 -21.88 1.16
N ASP A 195 -9.52 -22.21 0.59
CA ASP A 195 -9.65 -22.61 -0.81
C ASP A 195 -9.58 -21.40 -1.74
N GLN A 196 -8.81 -21.52 -2.80
CA GLN A 196 -8.62 -20.47 -3.81
C GLN A 196 -9.80 -20.36 -4.79
N SER A 197 -10.67 -21.37 -4.84
CA SER A 197 -11.73 -21.46 -5.86
C SER A 197 -12.87 -20.47 -5.67
N SER A 198 -13.09 -19.96 -4.46
CA SER A 198 -14.22 -19.09 -4.14
C SER A 198 -14.07 -17.61 -4.54
N ALA A 199 -12.90 -17.20 -5.03
CA ALA A 199 -12.56 -15.79 -5.25
C ALA A 199 -12.57 -15.36 -6.73
N ILE A 200 -13.21 -16.08 -7.63
CA ILE A 200 -13.08 -15.88 -9.09
C ILE A 200 -13.66 -14.54 -9.57
N VAL A 201 -14.61 -13.96 -8.86
CA VAL A 201 -15.37 -12.78 -9.32
C VAL A 201 -14.97 -11.46 -8.62
N ALA A 202 -14.21 -11.52 -7.52
CA ALA A 202 -13.83 -10.31 -6.78
C ALA A 202 -12.64 -9.58 -7.42
N THR A 203 -12.72 -8.25 -7.49
CA THR A 203 -11.65 -7.37 -7.98
C THR A 203 -10.40 -7.41 -7.11
N HIS A 204 -10.58 -7.60 -5.79
CA HIS A 204 -9.49 -7.78 -4.84
C HIS A 204 -9.38 -9.23 -4.40
N PRO A 205 -8.15 -9.76 -4.16
CA PRO A 205 -7.99 -11.07 -3.54
C PRO A 205 -8.64 -11.06 -2.14
N SER A 206 -9.15 -12.21 -1.71
CA SER A 206 -9.65 -12.29 -0.33
C SER A 206 -8.53 -11.95 0.65
N MET A 207 -8.89 -11.38 1.81
CA MET A 207 -7.97 -11.07 2.90
C MET A 207 -7.05 -12.26 3.22
N PHE A 208 -7.60 -13.47 3.28
CA PHE A 208 -6.82 -14.68 3.59
C PHE A 208 -5.77 -14.99 2.53
N ILE A 209 -6.07 -14.79 1.24
CA ILE A 209 -5.09 -14.97 0.15
C ILE A 209 -3.98 -13.93 0.27
N ARG A 210 -4.31 -12.66 0.54
CA ARG A 210 -3.35 -11.58 0.77
C ARG A 210 -2.45 -11.90 1.97
N CYS A 211 -3.02 -12.26 3.11
CA CYS A 211 -2.25 -12.63 4.31
C CYS A 211 -1.35 -13.84 4.09
N ARG A 212 -1.82 -14.87 3.36
CA ARG A 212 -0.99 -16.02 3.02
C ARG A 212 0.18 -15.67 2.11
N ALA A 213 -0.05 -14.81 1.12
CA ALA A 213 1.00 -14.31 0.24
C ALA A 213 2.05 -13.48 1.02
N LEU A 214 1.60 -12.66 1.98
CA LEU A 214 2.47 -11.91 2.87
C LEU A 214 3.29 -12.82 3.80
N LEU A 215 2.66 -13.85 4.37
CA LEU A 215 3.37 -14.83 5.21
C LEU A 215 4.50 -15.50 4.42
N TRP A 216 4.22 -15.98 3.22
CA TRP A 216 5.25 -16.60 2.38
C TRP A 216 6.35 -15.63 2.01
N PHE A 217 6.00 -14.39 1.68
CA PHE A 217 7.00 -13.37 1.38
C PHE A 217 7.86 -13.03 2.60
N SER A 218 7.29 -12.98 3.80
CA SER A 218 8.04 -12.73 5.04
C SER A 218 9.05 -13.84 5.39
N LEU A 219 8.83 -15.06 4.88
CA LEU A 219 9.72 -16.20 5.05
C LEU A 219 10.73 -16.34 3.90
N HIS A 220 10.64 -15.51 2.87
CA HIS A 220 11.56 -15.58 1.73
C HIS A 220 12.98 -15.12 2.12
N GLU A 221 14.00 -15.84 1.63
CA GLU A 221 15.41 -15.56 1.97
C GLU A 221 15.82 -14.10 1.67
N GLY A 222 15.33 -13.51 0.57
CA GLY A 222 15.59 -12.12 0.23
C GLY A 222 15.06 -11.12 1.25
N TYR A 223 13.90 -11.38 1.84
CA TYR A 223 13.34 -10.56 2.92
C TYR A 223 14.10 -10.77 4.22
N MET A 224 14.42 -12.03 4.55
CA MET A 224 15.14 -12.41 5.77
C MET A 224 16.61 -11.97 5.76
N SER A 225 17.25 -11.93 4.59
CA SER A 225 18.68 -11.60 4.47
C SER A 225 18.99 -10.11 4.40
N GLY A 226 17.97 -9.23 4.50
CA GLY A 226 18.16 -7.78 4.49
C GLY A 226 18.54 -7.20 3.12
N VAL A 227 18.24 -7.91 2.02
CA VAL A 227 18.35 -7.36 0.67
C VAL A 227 17.39 -6.17 0.48
N PHE A 228 16.34 -6.13 1.26
CA PHE A 228 15.45 -4.98 1.39
C PHE A 228 15.91 -4.09 2.54
N PRO A 229 15.70 -2.77 2.49
CA PRO A 229 16.10 -1.87 3.56
C PRO A 229 15.52 -2.34 4.89
N GLN A 230 16.37 -2.90 5.75
CA GLN A 230 15.99 -3.27 7.11
C GLN A 230 16.24 -2.09 8.03
N ARG A 231 15.46 -2.01 9.12
CA ARG A 231 15.74 -1.10 10.21
C ARG A 231 17.23 -1.17 10.57
N SER A 232 17.96 -0.11 10.37
CA SER A 232 19.14 0.14 11.21
C SER A 232 18.58 0.36 12.61
N ASP A 233 18.63 -0.68 13.45
CA ASP A 233 18.45 -0.50 14.87
C ASP A 233 19.56 0.45 15.33
N GLU A 234 19.24 1.73 15.40
CA GLU A 234 19.98 2.66 16.23
C GLU A 234 19.69 2.27 17.68
N LEU A 235 20.35 1.18 18.09
CA LEU A 235 20.69 0.94 19.48
C LEU A 235 22.03 1.64 19.72
N ASN A 236 21.97 2.88 20.18
CA ASN A 236 22.98 3.50 21.06
C ASN A 236 22.28 4.52 21.93
#